data_2e2e594bfbae9e2cd7ee83b6dfdd6cb5
#
_entry.id   2e2e594bfbae9e2cd7ee83b6dfdd6cb5
#
_cell.length_a   1.000
_cell.length_b   1.000
_cell.length_c   1.000
_cell.angle_alpha   90.00
_cell.angle_beta   90.00
_cell.angle_gamma   90.00
#
_symmetry.space_group_name_H-M   'P 1'
#
loop_
_entity.id
_entity.type
_entity.pdbx_description
1 polymer ?
#
loop_
_entity_poly.entity_id
_entity_poly.type
_entity_poly.pdbx_seq_one_letter_code
_entity_poly.pdbx_strand_id
1 'polypeptide(L)'
;MISCKKINVVEVLEEVVSGESLAARPKMMRLLELVNTGMYNGVVCMDIERLSRGSSMEAGYIMQVFQTNSCKIVTPGKTYDLLNESDEQFTDMKFMFSRYELKTINKRLVRGRNQSASEGKFMGSMAPYGYRPYKLQGQKGNSLRIEPEEAKVVQMIYDMYGKQGMGY
;
A
#
# COMPACT_ATOMS: atom_id res chain seq x y z
N MET A 1 -24.37 19.47 11.48
CA MET A 1 -24.59 19.08 12.91
C MET A 1 -24.38 17.58 13.02
N ILE A 2 -23.20 17.15 13.49
CA ILE A 2 -22.93 15.74 13.78
C ILE A 2 -23.64 15.46 15.10
N SER A 3 -24.71 14.68 15.05
CA SER A 3 -25.38 14.18 16.25
C SER A 3 -24.33 13.34 17.00
N CYS A 4 -23.87 13.83 18.15
CA CYS A 4 -23.00 13.08 19.06
C CYS A 4 -23.80 11.88 19.59
N LYS A 5 -23.82 10.79 18.86
CA LYS A 5 -24.22 9.51 19.42
C LYS A 5 -23.23 9.22 20.55
N LYS A 6 -23.74 9.04 21.77
CA LYS A 6 -22.90 8.57 22.89
C LYS A 6 -22.40 7.17 22.54
N ILE A 7 -21.16 7.08 22.07
CA ILE A 7 -20.48 5.82 21.75
C ILE A 7 -19.63 5.47 22.97
N ASN A 8 -19.84 4.29 23.52
CA ASN A 8 -18.98 3.76 24.57
C ASN A 8 -17.82 3.03 23.89
N VAL A 9 -16.64 3.64 23.90
CA VAL A 9 -15.41 3.05 23.34
C VAL A 9 -14.78 2.17 24.42
N VAL A 10 -14.67 0.88 24.14
CA VAL A 10 -14.13 -0.14 25.07
C VAL A 10 -12.65 -0.38 24.82
N GLU A 11 -12.22 -0.43 23.55
CA GLU A 11 -10.83 -0.68 23.17
C GLU A 11 -10.47 0.18 21.95
N VAL A 12 -9.24 0.68 21.91
CA VAL A 12 -8.69 1.42 20.77
C VAL A 12 -7.50 0.62 20.21
N LEU A 13 -7.58 0.27 18.92
CA LEU A 13 -6.54 -0.48 18.23
C LEU A 13 -5.82 0.46 17.27
N GLU A 14 -4.54 0.72 17.55
CA GLU A 14 -3.69 1.54 16.71
C GLU A 14 -2.69 0.68 15.94
N GLU A 15 -2.61 0.89 14.63
CA GLU A 15 -1.73 0.15 13.75
C GLU A 15 -1.12 1.04 12.69
N VAL A 16 0.22 1.07 12.65
CA VAL A 16 1.00 1.78 11.62
C VAL A 16 1.69 0.75 10.75
N VAL A 17 1.02 0.34 9.67
CA VAL A 17 1.56 -0.65 8.72
C VAL A 17 1.38 -0.16 7.30
N SER A 18 2.37 -0.40 6.47
CA SER A 18 2.35 -0.14 5.03
C SER A 18 1.87 -1.35 4.21
N GLY A 19 1.57 -2.49 4.87
CA GLY A 19 1.21 -3.73 4.21
C GLY A 19 -0.22 -3.75 3.66
N GLU A 20 -0.37 -4.31 2.46
CA GLU A 20 -1.67 -4.53 1.80
C GLU A 20 -2.35 -5.82 2.30
N SER A 21 -1.60 -6.74 2.91
CA SER A 21 -2.07 -8.05 3.37
C SER A 21 -2.63 -8.00 4.79
N LEU A 22 -3.75 -8.68 5.01
CA LEU A 22 -4.38 -8.85 6.32
C LEU A 22 -3.43 -9.55 7.32
N ALA A 23 -2.62 -10.52 6.85
CA ALA A 23 -1.64 -11.22 7.68
C ALA A 23 -0.54 -10.30 8.23
N ALA A 24 -0.24 -9.18 7.55
CA ALA A 24 0.71 -8.16 8.01
C ALA A 24 0.08 -7.15 8.99
N ARG A 25 -1.19 -7.36 9.38
CA ARG A 25 -1.98 -6.44 10.19
C ARG A 25 -2.48 -7.12 11.49
N PRO A 26 -1.60 -7.32 12.49
CA PRO A 26 -1.94 -8.04 13.71
C PRO A 26 -3.07 -7.36 14.51
N LYS A 27 -3.15 -6.02 14.50
CA LYS A 27 -4.23 -5.31 15.19
C LYS A 27 -5.56 -5.46 14.46
N MET A 28 -5.54 -5.53 13.13
CA MET A 28 -6.74 -5.82 12.35
C MET A 28 -7.23 -7.25 12.60
N MET A 29 -6.33 -8.23 12.69
CA MET A 29 -6.68 -9.61 13.08
C MET A 29 -7.31 -9.63 14.46
N ARG A 30 -6.73 -8.92 15.43
CA ARG A 30 -7.30 -8.78 16.78
C ARG A 30 -8.68 -8.14 16.75
N LEU A 31 -8.91 -7.12 15.92
CA LEU A 31 -10.23 -6.52 15.73
C LEU A 31 -11.27 -7.54 15.27
N LEU A 32 -10.92 -8.36 14.27
CA LEU A 32 -11.81 -9.39 13.74
C LEU A 32 -12.11 -10.48 14.79
N GLU A 33 -11.12 -10.86 15.59
CA GLU A 33 -11.34 -11.76 16.74
C GLU A 33 -12.35 -11.17 17.72
N LEU A 34 -12.19 -9.89 18.08
CA LEU A 34 -13.11 -9.19 18.99
C LEU A 34 -14.53 -9.11 18.41
N VAL A 35 -14.66 -8.80 17.13
CA VAL A 35 -15.97 -8.80 16.44
C VAL A 35 -16.58 -10.19 16.48
N ASN A 36 -15.80 -11.25 16.26
CA ASN A 36 -16.28 -12.63 16.32
C ASN A 36 -16.74 -13.08 17.71
N THR A 37 -16.36 -12.41 18.79
CA THR A 37 -16.95 -12.70 20.12
C THR A 37 -18.43 -12.37 20.21
N GLY A 38 -18.95 -11.54 19.31
CA GLY A 38 -20.34 -11.05 19.32
C GLY A 38 -20.65 -10.07 20.45
N MET A 39 -19.64 -9.65 21.24
CA MET A 39 -19.85 -8.75 22.38
C MET A 39 -19.91 -7.27 21.98
N TYR A 40 -19.50 -6.93 20.76
CA TYR A 40 -19.40 -5.55 20.29
C TYR A 40 -20.47 -5.22 19.25
N ASN A 41 -21.17 -4.11 19.45
CA ASN A 41 -22.22 -3.67 18.55
C ASN A 41 -21.71 -2.91 17.32
N GLY A 42 -20.46 -2.46 17.33
CA GLY A 42 -19.91 -1.71 16.21
C GLY A 42 -18.43 -1.39 16.37
N VAL A 43 -17.83 -1.09 15.23
CA VAL A 43 -16.46 -0.61 15.11
C VAL A 43 -16.47 0.81 14.58
N VAL A 44 -15.73 1.71 15.25
CA VAL A 44 -15.59 3.10 14.84
C VAL A 44 -14.31 3.27 14.02
N CYS A 45 -14.43 3.83 12.84
CA CYS A 45 -13.27 4.16 12.00
C CYS A 45 -13.51 5.47 11.23
N MET A 46 -12.44 6.10 10.75
CA MET A 46 -12.57 7.33 9.96
C MET A 46 -13.21 7.10 8.60
N ASP A 47 -12.87 5.99 7.95
CA ASP A 47 -13.47 5.56 6.70
C ASP A 47 -13.47 4.03 6.62
N ILE A 48 -14.47 3.48 5.94
CA ILE A 48 -14.64 2.04 5.75
C ILE A 48 -13.45 1.42 4.99
N GLU A 49 -12.82 2.19 4.11
CA GLU A 49 -11.63 1.79 3.34
C GLU A 49 -10.40 1.53 4.24
N ARG A 50 -10.41 2.01 5.49
CA ARG A 50 -9.35 1.72 6.48
C ARG A 50 -9.41 0.28 6.98
N LEU A 51 -10.56 -0.34 6.93
CA LEU A 51 -10.73 -1.75 7.35
C LEU A 51 -10.08 -2.69 6.35
N SER A 52 -10.20 -2.45 5.04
CA SER A 52 -9.58 -3.27 4.01
C SER A 52 -8.79 -2.44 3.01
N ARG A 53 -7.49 -2.73 2.90
CA ARG A 53 -6.59 -2.22 1.85
C ARG A 53 -6.09 -3.33 0.94
N GLY A 54 -6.44 -4.57 1.24
CA GLY A 54 -5.94 -5.77 0.59
C GLY A 54 -6.74 -6.23 -0.62
N SER A 55 -6.72 -7.53 -0.84
CA SER A 55 -7.43 -8.17 -1.94
C SER A 55 -8.95 -8.13 -1.77
N SER A 56 -9.71 -8.42 -2.85
CA SER A 56 -11.17 -8.59 -2.77
C SER A 56 -11.57 -9.70 -1.81
N MET A 57 -10.77 -10.75 -1.72
CA MET A 57 -11.00 -11.88 -0.83
C MET A 57 -10.94 -11.43 0.63
N GLU A 58 -9.93 -10.63 1.00
CA GLU A 58 -9.79 -10.10 2.35
C GLU A 58 -10.92 -9.12 2.70
N ALA A 59 -11.30 -8.25 1.75
CA ALA A 59 -12.45 -7.35 1.92
C ALA A 59 -13.74 -8.14 2.17
N GLY A 60 -14.00 -9.17 1.35
CA GLY A 60 -15.14 -10.06 1.51
C GLY A 60 -15.15 -10.80 2.85
N TYR A 61 -13.99 -11.30 3.28
CA TYR A 61 -13.85 -11.95 4.59
C TYR A 61 -14.17 -10.98 5.75
N ILE A 62 -13.64 -9.76 5.70
CA ILE A 62 -13.92 -8.73 6.71
C ILE A 62 -15.43 -8.43 6.75
N MET A 63 -16.05 -8.19 5.61
CA MET A 63 -17.49 -7.93 5.53
C MET A 63 -18.32 -9.09 6.08
N GLN A 64 -17.97 -10.32 5.73
CA GLN A 64 -18.64 -11.51 6.25
C GLN A 64 -18.57 -11.61 7.76
N VAL A 65 -17.40 -11.32 8.37
CA VAL A 65 -17.25 -11.32 9.83
C VAL A 65 -18.17 -10.28 10.48
N PHE A 66 -18.24 -9.06 9.93
CA PHE A 66 -19.11 -8.00 10.45
C PHE A 66 -20.60 -8.34 10.27
N GLN A 67 -20.97 -8.88 9.13
CA GLN A 67 -22.34 -9.26 8.79
C GLN A 67 -22.82 -10.41 9.70
N THR A 68 -22.02 -11.48 9.84
CA THR A 68 -22.36 -12.64 10.67
C THR A 68 -22.58 -12.26 12.13
N ASN A 69 -21.81 -11.30 12.64
CA ASN A 69 -21.92 -10.86 14.04
C ASN A 69 -22.83 -9.62 14.22
N SER A 70 -23.54 -9.18 13.18
CA SER A 70 -24.39 -7.98 13.20
C SER A 70 -23.67 -6.73 13.72
N CYS A 71 -22.34 -6.67 13.54
CA CYS A 71 -21.49 -5.59 14.01
C CYS A 71 -21.50 -4.44 13.00
N LYS A 72 -21.89 -3.24 13.44
CA LYS A 72 -22.02 -2.06 12.57
C LYS A 72 -20.68 -1.36 12.38
N ILE A 73 -20.49 -0.73 11.22
CA ILE A 73 -19.34 0.12 10.96
C ILE A 73 -19.77 1.58 11.10
N VAL A 74 -19.16 2.27 12.06
CA VAL A 74 -19.48 3.67 12.36
C VAL A 74 -18.38 4.57 11.85
N THR A 75 -18.72 5.46 10.93
CA THR A 75 -17.86 6.52 10.44
C THR A 75 -18.42 7.90 10.82
N PRO A 76 -17.64 8.98 10.74
CA PRO A 76 -18.15 10.33 11.02
C PRO A 76 -19.34 10.73 10.17
N GLY A 77 -19.41 10.24 8.93
CA GLY A 77 -20.49 10.58 7.99
C GLY A 77 -21.70 9.67 8.05
N LYS A 78 -21.52 8.39 8.36
CA LYS A 78 -22.58 7.38 8.28
C LYS A 78 -22.26 6.17 9.16
N THR A 79 -23.33 5.52 9.66
CA THR A 79 -23.27 4.17 10.24
C THR A 79 -23.74 3.18 9.19
N TYR A 80 -22.93 2.18 8.91
CA TYR A 80 -23.22 1.10 7.95
C TYR A 80 -23.69 -0.13 8.71
N ASP A 81 -24.81 -0.68 8.28
CA ASP A 81 -25.36 -1.93 8.76
C ASP A 81 -25.33 -2.94 7.61
N LEU A 82 -24.39 -3.86 7.66
CA LEU A 82 -24.17 -4.82 6.56
C LEU A 82 -25.29 -5.88 6.44
N LEU A 83 -26.27 -5.90 7.35
CA LEU A 83 -27.50 -6.67 7.17
C LEU A 83 -28.49 -5.96 6.22
N ASN A 84 -28.28 -4.67 5.98
CA ASN A 84 -29.05 -3.91 5.00
C ASN A 84 -28.40 -4.01 3.63
N GLU A 85 -29.10 -4.56 2.65
CA GLU A 85 -28.62 -4.78 1.29
C GLU A 85 -28.03 -3.49 0.64
N SER A 86 -28.65 -2.34 0.87
CA SER A 86 -28.16 -1.06 0.33
C SER A 86 -26.82 -0.65 0.94
N ASP A 87 -26.61 -0.91 2.23
CA ASP A 87 -25.36 -0.59 2.91
C ASP A 87 -24.25 -1.59 2.54
N GLU A 88 -24.59 -2.85 2.36
CA GLU A 88 -23.71 -3.90 1.86
C GLU A 88 -23.20 -3.54 0.46
N GLN A 89 -24.10 -3.29 -0.49
CA GLN A 89 -23.76 -2.92 -1.88
C GLN A 89 -22.92 -1.63 -1.92
N PHE A 90 -23.25 -0.64 -1.11
CA PHE A 90 -22.48 0.61 -1.03
C PHE A 90 -21.07 0.38 -0.51
N THR A 91 -20.92 -0.51 0.47
CA THR A 91 -19.62 -0.87 1.06
C THR A 91 -18.76 -1.61 0.03
N ASP A 92 -19.31 -2.56 -0.69
CA ASP A 92 -18.64 -3.28 -1.78
C ASP A 92 -18.15 -2.32 -2.85
N MET A 93 -19.01 -1.40 -3.26
CA MET A 93 -18.67 -0.37 -4.24
C MET A 93 -17.51 0.51 -3.77
N LYS A 94 -17.51 0.92 -2.51
CA LYS A 94 -16.42 1.70 -1.92
C LYS A 94 -15.08 0.93 -1.96
N PHE A 95 -15.06 -0.33 -1.57
CA PHE A 95 -13.86 -1.16 -1.64
C PHE A 95 -13.37 -1.34 -3.09
N MET A 96 -14.27 -1.53 -4.02
CA MET A 96 -13.94 -1.64 -5.43
C MET A 96 -13.30 -0.35 -5.97
N PHE A 97 -13.87 0.83 -5.66
CA PHE A 97 -13.33 2.12 -6.09
C PHE A 97 -11.96 2.40 -5.49
N SER A 98 -11.77 2.15 -4.20
CA SER A 98 -10.48 2.33 -3.52
C SER A 98 -9.37 1.50 -4.18
N ARG A 99 -9.65 0.26 -4.53
CA ARG A 99 -8.72 -0.62 -5.25
C ARG A 99 -8.44 -0.13 -6.67
N TYR A 100 -9.46 0.34 -7.37
CA TYR A 100 -9.29 0.91 -8.71
C TYR A 100 -8.40 2.15 -8.68
N GLU A 101 -8.57 3.01 -7.68
CA GLU A 101 -7.74 4.19 -7.47
C GLU A 101 -6.27 3.82 -7.24
N LEU A 102 -5.99 2.88 -6.32
CA LEU A 102 -4.62 2.38 -6.08
C LEU A 102 -4.00 1.81 -7.36
N LYS A 103 -4.73 1.00 -8.11
CA LYS A 103 -4.27 0.44 -9.39
C LYS A 103 -3.95 1.54 -10.40
N THR A 104 -4.76 2.59 -10.44
CA THR A 104 -4.58 3.73 -11.35
C THR A 104 -3.36 4.55 -10.98
N ILE A 105 -3.16 4.82 -9.67
CA ILE A 105 -1.97 5.51 -9.15
C ILE A 105 -0.71 4.72 -9.50
N ASN A 106 -0.68 3.42 -9.23
CA ASN A 106 0.45 2.55 -9.55
C ASN A 106 0.75 2.54 -11.06
N LYS A 107 -0.28 2.44 -11.89
CA LYS A 107 -0.12 2.51 -13.36
C LYS A 107 0.49 3.84 -13.82
N ARG A 108 0.08 4.96 -13.21
CA ARG A 108 0.66 6.29 -13.50
C ARG A 108 2.11 6.38 -13.06
N LEU A 109 2.44 5.86 -11.87
CA LEU A 109 3.81 5.83 -11.35
C LEU A 109 4.75 5.00 -12.23
N VAL A 110 4.32 3.79 -12.61
CA VAL A 110 5.10 2.92 -13.52
C VAL A 110 5.30 3.59 -14.88
N ARG A 111 4.25 4.19 -15.45
CA ARG A 111 4.35 4.93 -16.71
C ARG A 111 5.33 6.11 -16.60
N GLY A 112 5.25 6.90 -15.52
CA GLY A 112 6.16 8.02 -15.27
C GLY A 112 7.61 7.55 -15.12
N ARG A 113 7.85 6.42 -14.44
CA ARG A 113 9.20 5.83 -14.33
C ARG A 113 9.72 5.37 -15.70
N ASN A 114 8.91 4.66 -16.47
CA ASN A 114 9.30 4.20 -17.81
C ASN A 114 9.60 5.38 -18.74
N GLN A 115 8.77 6.43 -18.70
CA GLN A 115 9.01 7.65 -19.45
C GLN A 115 10.34 8.30 -19.05
N SER A 116 10.58 8.45 -17.76
CA SER A 116 11.84 9.04 -17.27
C SER A 116 13.07 8.17 -17.65
N ALA A 117 12.94 6.85 -17.61
CA ALA A 117 14.00 5.94 -18.04
C ALA A 117 14.25 6.06 -19.54
N SER A 118 13.22 6.17 -20.39
CA SER A 118 13.36 6.36 -21.84
C SER A 118 14.02 7.69 -22.21
N GLU A 119 13.89 8.70 -21.34
CA GLU A 119 14.57 10.00 -21.45
C GLU A 119 16.03 9.97 -20.93
N GLY A 120 16.57 8.78 -20.59
CA GLY A 120 17.92 8.61 -20.07
C GLY A 120 18.14 9.09 -18.64
N LYS A 121 17.04 9.27 -17.87
CA LYS A 121 17.12 9.65 -16.46
C LYS A 121 17.39 8.46 -15.56
N PHE A 122 18.27 8.65 -14.58
CA PHE A 122 18.54 7.64 -13.57
C PHE A 122 17.42 7.62 -12.52
N MET A 123 16.77 6.47 -12.37
CA MET A 123 15.62 6.28 -11.50
C MET A 123 15.94 5.55 -10.20
N GLY A 124 17.19 5.20 -9.96
CA GLY A 124 17.63 4.55 -8.74
C GLY A 124 17.88 5.54 -7.60
N SER A 125 17.89 5.04 -6.38
CA SER A 125 18.25 5.82 -5.18
C SER A 125 19.75 5.98 -5.00
N MET A 126 20.54 4.99 -5.43
CA MET A 126 21.99 4.95 -5.32
C MET A 126 22.61 4.61 -6.68
N ALA A 127 23.60 5.38 -7.10
CA ALA A 127 24.34 5.09 -8.34
C ALA A 127 25.16 3.80 -8.19
N PRO A 128 25.22 2.94 -9.22
CA PRO A 128 26.12 1.80 -9.24
C PRO A 128 27.59 2.26 -9.14
N TYR A 129 28.44 1.40 -8.57
CA TYR A 129 29.89 1.64 -8.56
C TYR A 129 30.43 1.81 -9.97
N GLY A 130 31.30 2.77 -10.19
CA GLY A 130 31.77 3.19 -11.52
C GLY A 130 30.99 4.35 -12.12
N TYR A 131 29.92 4.80 -11.45
CA TYR A 131 29.09 5.90 -11.92
C TYR A 131 28.80 6.93 -10.83
N ARG A 132 28.68 8.21 -11.23
CA ARG A 132 28.25 9.31 -10.37
C ARG A 132 26.99 9.95 -10.92
N PRO A 133 25.98 10.25 -10.05
CA PRO A 133 24.80 10.98 -10.49
C PRO A 133 25.14 12.44 -10.78
N TYR A 134 24.58 12.99 -11.85
CA TYR A 134 24.66 14.41 -12.15
C TYR A 134 23.29 14.96 -12.54
N LYS A 135 23.05 16.24 -12.24
CA LYS A 135 21.81 16.92 -12.62
C LYS A 135 21.80 17.24 -14.11
N LEU A 136 20.69 16.92 -14.77
CA LEU A 136 20.44 17.33 -16.13
C LEU A 136 20.18 18.85 -16.19
N GLN A 137 20.90 19.57 -17.05
CA GLN A 137 20.66 21.00 -17.23
C GLN A 137 19.34 21.23 -17.96
N GLY A 138 18.50 22.15 -17.44
CA GLY A 138 17.21 22.51 -18.04
C GLY A 138 16.10 21.46 -17.90
N GLN A 139 16.35 20.33 -17.21
CA GLN A 139 15.36 19.27 -17.02
C GLN A 139 15.31 18.80 -15.57
N LYS A 140 14.15 18.30 -15.15
CA LYS A 140 14.03 17.62 -13.84
C LYS A 140 14.64 16.21 -13.92
N GLY A 141 15.46 15.86 -12.94
CA GLY A 141 16.05 14.52 -12.79
C GLY A 141 17.56 14.52 -12.86
N ASN A 142 18.10 13.37 -12.58
CA ASN A 142 19.53 13.09 -12.64
C ASN A 142 19.80 12.06 -13.75
N SER A 143 21.01 12.07 -14.31
CA SER A 143 21.54 10.99 -15.12
C SER A 143 22.83 10.51 -14.50
N LEU A 144 23.48 9.52 -15.09
CA LEU A 144 24.75 8.95 -14.63
C LEU A 144 25.88 9.37 -15.55
N ARG A 145 27.01 9.74 -14.97
CA ARG A 145 28.28 9.89 -15.66
C ARG A 145 29.27 8.86 -15.14
N ILE A 146 30.18 8.43 -16.00
CA ILE A 146 31.24 7.51 -15.64
C ILE A 146 32.20 8.21 -14.66
N GLU A 147 32.57 7.51 -13.59
CA GLU A 147 33.65 7.89 -12.68
C GLU A 147 34.92 7.12 -13.12
N PRO A 148 35.92 7.82 -13.70
CA PRO A 148 37.03 7.12 -14.42
C PRO A 148 37.83 6.13 -13.57
N GLU A 149 38.09 6.47 -12.31
CA GLU A 149 38.88 5.61 -11.42
C GLU A 149 38.08 4.36 -11.00
N GLU A 150 36.80 4.51 -10.67
CA GLU A 150 35.95 3.38 -10.33
C GLU A 150 35.66 2.51 -11.57
N ALA A 151 35.51 3.11 -12.74
CA ALA A 151 35.24 2.40 -14.00
C ALA A 151 36.38 1.45 -14.40
N LYS A 152 37.64 1.82 -14.15
CA LYS A 152 38.80 0.93 -14.37
C LYS A 152 38.67 -0.37 -13.56
N VAL A 153 38.26 -0.26 -12.31
CA VAL A 153 38.03 -1.42 -11.43
C VAL A 153 36.90 -2.30 -11.95
N VAL A 154 35.79 -1.68 -12.37
CA VAL A 154 34.69 -2.42 -12.98
C VAL A 154 35.11 -3.17 -14.23
N GLN A 155 35.85 -2.52 -15.12
CA GLN A 155 36.41 -3.17 -16.33
C GLN A 155 37.32 -4.34 -15.98
N MET A 156 38.18 -4.17 -14.99
CA MET A 156 39.08 -5.25 -14.53
C MET A 156 38.26 -6.45 -14.00
N ILE A 157 37.22 -6.22 -13.23
CA ILE A 157 36.33 -7.29 -12.74
C ILE A 157 35.66 -8.04 -13.91
N TYR A 158 35.15 -7.32 -14.91
CA TYR A 158 34.54 -7.93 -16.09
C TYR A 158 35.54 -8.75 -16.90
N ASP A 159 36.78 -8.25 -17.04
CA ASP A 159 37.85 -8.97 -17.74
C ASP A 159 38.28 -10.24 -16.98
N MET A 160 38.40 -10.18 -15.66
CA MET A 160 38.72 -11.34 -14.83
C MET A 160 37.63 -12.40 -14.92
N TYR A 161 36.37 -12.00 -14.86
CA TYR A 161 35.26 -12.93 -14.97
C TYR A 161 35.10 -13.50 -16.37
N GLY A 162 35.07 -12.63 -17.42
CA GLY A 162 34.74 -13.03 -18.79
C GLY A 162 35.90 -13.68 -19.55
N LYS A 163 37.15 -13.26 -19.29
CA LYS A 163 38.34 -13.76 -20.02
C LYS A 163 39.13 -14.80 -19.21
N GLN A 164 39.15 -14.70 -17.91
CA GLN A 164 39.97 -15.58 -17.05
C GLN A 164 39.12 -16.61 -16.28
N GLY A 165 37.81 -16.59 -16.42
CA GLY A 165 36.91 -17.53 -15.76
C GLY A 165 36.91 -17.45 -14.22
N MET A 166 37.37 -16.33 -13.65
CA MET A 166 37.38 -16.11 -12.23
C MET A 166 35.92 -15.81 -11.77
N GLY A 167 35.29 -16.74 -11.10
CA GLY A 167 33.99 -16.66 -10.50
C GLY A 167 33.96 -17.35 -9.14
N TYR A 168 32.79 -17.37 -8.47
CA TYR A 168 32.61 -18.12 -7.22
C TYR A 168 32.81 -19.59 -7.41
#